data_68be2a04054fdf9e196680b55baf0a79
#
_entry.id   68be2a04054fdf9e196680b55baf0a79
#
_cell.length_a   1.000
_cell.length_b   1.000
_cell.length_c   1.000
_cell.angle_alpha   90.00
_cell.angle_beta   90.00
_cell.angle_gamma   90.00
#
_symmetry.space_group_name_H-M   'P 1'
#
loop_
_entity.id
_entity.type
_entity.pdbx_description
1 polymer ?
#
loop_
_entity_poly.entity_id
_entity_poly.type
_entity_poly.pdbx_seq_one_letter_code
_entity_poly.pdbx_strand_id
1 'polypeptide(L)'
;MIEVNESQCQAIGRRLRSQIVQADEFLCVPATLEEAQREANYWAFAIAICQHTKSLEGVIEGRWRRGWDYLISASRRVRDEFASVAAMAQIDAGRLAAMLSDDFDPARSTVDRIEERLGQLHAVARVLLEQYEGQAMNLYCQAGGRILGEGGIFQRLAAIPAYTDPLNKKAQLLVGQLDAAGVWPLADPENLRVCMDYHAMRVALRTGIVEVTDPGLLIALRQKAQVSDEINHAVRRAVSDACDRVIVHSGVSVFEFDKWIWHLGRSCCFYDHEPICGPRTCHKMDICTYIRAVDYACSGKCSLDGACKGSRDDAYKAFWETNVYTEFY
;
A
#
# COMPACT_ATOMS: atom_id res chain seq x y z
N MET A 1 2.61 -0.71 -26.28
CA MET A 1 1.69 -1.74 -25.77
C MET A 1 2.22 -2.26 -24.45
N ILE A 2 1.34 -2.70 -23.55
CA ILE A 2 1.71 -3.25 -22.23
C ILE A 2 0.97 -4.59 -22.13
N GLU A 3 1.68 -5.67 -21.84
CA GLU A 3 1.11 -7.02 -21.86
C GLU A 3 1.50 -7.81 -20.62
N VAL A 4 0.61 -8.69 -20.17
CA VAL A 4 0.90 -9.64 -19.09
C VAL A 4 1.74 -10.79 -19.64
N ASN A 5 2.85 -11.09 -18.98
CA ASN A 5 3.70 -12.23 -19.31
C ASN A 5 3.31 -13.44 -18.44
N GLU A 6 2.42 -14.29 -18.96
CA GLU A 6 1.86 -15.43 -18.24
C GLU A 6 2.94 -16.42 -17.76
N SER A 7 3.93 -16.72 -18.61
CA SER A 7 5.02 -17.64 -18.24
C SER A 7 5.88 -17.10 -17.09
N GLN A 8 6.10 -15.80 -17.06
CA GLN A 8 6.82 -15.15 -15.98
C GLN A 8 5.96 -15.04 -14.70
N CYS A 9 4.65 -14.77 -14.82
CA CYS A 9 3.73 -14.84 -13.70
C CYS A 9 3.75 -16.21 -13.01
N GLN A 10 3.75 -17.29 -13.82
CA GLN A 10 3.86 -18.65 -13.30
C GLN A 10 5.21 -18.90 -12.60
N ALA A 11 6.32 -18.42 -13.18
CA ALA A 11 7.66 -18.57 -12.58
C ALA A 11 7.78 -17.87 -11.24
N ILE A 12 7.26 -16.64 -11.13
CA ILE A 12 7.23 -15.87 -9.88
C ILE A 12 6.28 -16.51 -8.86
N GLY A 13 5.08 -16.93 -9.28
CA GLY A 13 4.11 -17.61 -8.40
C GLY A 13 4.68 -18.88 -7.77
N ARG A 14 5.41 -19.70 -8.54
CA ARG A 14 6.09 -20.89 -7.99
C ARG A 14 7.11 -20.56 -6.90
N ARG A 15 7.83 -19.45 -7.05
CA ARG A 15 8.82 -18.99 -6.05
C ARG A 15 8.14 -18.51 -4.77
N LEU A 16 6.95 -17.92 -4.90
CA LEU A 16 6.22 -17.37 -3.76
C LEU A 16 5.61 -18.46 -2.87
N ARG A 17 5.23 -19.61 -3.41
CA ARG A 17 4.64 -20.73 -2.63
C ARG A 17 5.42 -21.16 -1.39
N SER A 18 6.73 -20.98 -1.41
CA SER A 18 7.62 -21.35 -0.30
C SER A 18 7.91 -20.21 0.68
N GLN A 19 7.26 -19.06 0.50
CA GLN A 19 7.52 -17.87 1.31
C GLN A 19 6.27 -17.56 2.13
N ILE A 20 6.39 -17.64 3.45
CA ILE A 20 5.29 -17.34 4.37
C ILE A 20 5.38 -15.88 4.77
N VAL A 21 4.32 -15.13 4.54
CA VAL A 21 4.20 -13.75 5.03
C VAL A 21 3.74 -13.79 6.48
N GLN A 22 4.50 -13.16 7.37
CA GLN A 22 4.14 -13.06 8.78
C GLN A 22 3.01 -12.04 8.98
N ALA A 23 2.30 -12.14 10.09
CA ALA A 23 1.29 -11.17 10.47
C ALA A 23 1.89 -9.76 10.54
N ASP A 24 1.13 -8.77 10.08
CA ASP A 24 1.51 -7.37 10.14
C ASP A 24 1.59 -6.91 11.61
N GLU A 25 2.70 -6.25 11.99
CA GLU A 25 2.89 -5.70 13.34
C GLU A 25 1.81 -4.67 13.73
N PHE A 26 1.15 -4.08 12.74
CA PHE A 26 0.08 -3.10 12.94
C PHE A 26 -1.32 -3.70 12.90
N LEU A 27 -1.47 -4.99 12.63
CA LEU A 27 -2.76 -5.67 12.64
C LEU A 27 -3.22 -5.86 14.10
N CYS A 28 -4.36 -5.27 14.41
CA CYS A 28 -4.99 -5.42 15.71
C CYS A 28 -6.33 -6.14 15.54
N VAL A 29 -6.46 -7.31 16.16
CA VAL A 29 -7.73 -8.05 16.20
C VAL A 29 -8.51 -7.55 17.42
N PRO A 30 -9.65 -6.84 17.24
CA PRO A 30 -10.41 -6.31 18.36
C PRO A 30 -11.13 -7.43 19.12
N ALA A 31 -11.23 -7.29 20.44
CA ALA A 31 -11.91 -8.24 21.30
C ALA A 31 -13.40 -7.88 21.49
N THR A 32 -13.78 -6.64 21.24
CA THR A 32 -15.14 -6.13 21.43
C THR A 32 -15.66 -5.39 20.20
N LEU A 33 -16.99 -5.22 20.11
CA LEU A 33 -17.60 -4.41 19.04
C LEU A 33 -17.15 -2.95 19.09
N GLU A 34 -16.99 -2.39 20.28
CA GLU A 34 -16.51 -1.01 20.44
C GLU A 34 -15.09 -0.83 19.93
N GLU A 35 -14.20 -1.80 20.20
CA GLU A 35 -12.84 -1.82 19.64
C GLU A 35 -12.86 -1.98 18.11
N ALA A 36 -13.76 -2.81 17.58
CA ALA A 36 -13.92 -2.97 16.14
C ALA A 36 -14.39 -1.68 15.45
N GLN A 37 -15.33 -0.95 16.07
CA GLN A 37 -15.77 0.35 15.57
C GLN A 37 -14.63 1.39 15.57
N ARG A 38 -13.86 1.45 16.67
CA ARG A 38 -12.68 2.32 16.75
C ARG A 38 -11.62 1.95 15.71
N GLU A 39 -11.38 0.66 15.51
CA GLU A 39 -10.40 0.18 14.51
C GLU A 39 -10.83 0.55 13.09
N ALA A 40 -12.11 0.38 12.76
CA ALA A 40 -12.65 0.78 11.46
C ALA A 40 -12.51 2.28 11.21
N ASN A 41 -12.84 3.12 12.17
CA ASN A 41 -12.68 4.57 12.08
C ASN A 41 -11.20 4.95 11.95
N TYR A 42 -10.32 4.38 12.80
CA TYR A 42 -8.89 4.63 12.77
C TYR A 42 -8.31 4.36 11.37
N TRP A 43 -8.58 3.19 10.81
CA TRP A 43 -8.05 2.84 9.48
C TRP A 43 -8.64 3.69 8.35
N ALA A 44 -9.92 4.08 8.45
CA ALA A 44 -10.52 4.98 7.47
C ALA A 44 -9.77 6.34 7.40
N PHE A 45 -9.32 6.88 8.54
CA PHE A 45 -8.51 8.10 8.58
C PHE A 45 -7.05 7.87 8.21
N ALA A 46 -6.40 6.86 8.79
CA ALA A 46 -4.97 6.62 8.58
C ALA A 46 -4.64 6.31 7.10
N ILE A 47 -5.50 5.53 6.45
CA ILE A 47 -5.32 5.19 5.04
C ILE A 47 -5.69 6.37 4.12
N ALA A 48 -6.65 7.20 4.49
CA ALA A 48 -6.98 8.39 3.70
C ALA A 48 -5.76 9.29 3.46
N ILE A 49 -4.85 9.38 4.42
CA ILE A 49 -3.66 10.24 4.36
C ILE A 49 -2.35 9.50 4.07
N CYS A 50 -2.39 8.27 3.57
CA CYS A 50 -1.18 7.44 3.39
C CYS A 50 -0.41 7.68 2.08
N GLN A 51 -0.79 8.68 1.27
CA GLN A 51 -0.05 9.02 0.05
C GLN A 51 1.33 9.63 0.38
N HIS A 52 2.27 9.45 -0.55
CA HIS A 52 3.60 10.09 -0.49
C HIS A 52 4.32 9.96 0.85
N THR A 53 4.32 8.77 1.44
CA THR A 53 4.97 8.55 2.74
C THR A 53 6.50 8.51 2.67
N LYS A 54 7.12 8.64 1.50
CA LYS A 54 8.59 8.52 1.31
C LYS A 54 9.41 9.51 2.14
N SER A 55 8.88 10.71 2.38
CA SER A 55 9.51 11.78 3.15
C SER A 55 9.33 11.63 4.66
N LEU A 56 8.37 10.81 5.10
CA LEU A 56 8.05 10.66 6.51
C LEU A 56 9.11 9.80 7.19
N GLU A 57 9.76 10.34 8.20
CA GLU A 57 10.75 9.62 8.99
C GLU A 57 10.98 10.28 10.35
N GLY A 58 11.43 9.51 11.32
CA GLY A 58 11.76 9.97 12.65
C GLY A 58 11.76 8.86 13.69
N VAL A 59 11.92 9.23 14.95
CA VAL A 59 11.94 8.32 16.08
C VAL A 59 10.58 8.34 16.77
N ILE A 60 9.85 7.24 16.75
CA ILE A 60 8.58 7.06 17.48
C ILE A 60 8.81 6.03 18.58
N GLU A 61 8.58 6.41 19.83
CA GLU A 61 8.77 5.55 21.02
C GLU A 61 10.16 4.88 21.05
N GLY A 62 11.20 5.66 20.76
CA GLY A 62 12.60 5.19 20.78
C GLY A 62 13.01 4.34 19.57
N ARG A 63 12.16 4.19 18.57
CA ARG A 63 12.44 3.41 17.35
C ARG A 63 12.42 4.29 16.12
N TRP A 64 13.49 4.21 15.32
CA TRP A 64 13.50 4.81 14.00
C TRP A 64 12.46 4.16 13.09
N ARG A 65 11.62 4.98 12.50
CA ARG A 65 10.58 4.59 11.56
C ARG A 65 10.67 5.43 10.30
N ARG A 66 10.20 4.89 9.16
CA ARG A 66 10.16 5.60 7.88
C ARG A 66 8.91 5.23 7.08
N GLY A 67 8.41 6.19 6.30
CA GLY A 67 7.31 5.96 5.37
C GLY A 67 6.02 5.56 6.07
N TRP A 68 5.39 4.51 5.57
CA TRP A 68 4.18 3.93 6.16
C TRP A 68 4.37 3.58 7.64
N ASP A 69 5.49 2.93 8.00
CA ASP A 69 5.73 2.53 9.39
C ASP A 69 5.79 3.75 10.33
N TYR A 70 6.34 4.88 9.85
CA TYR A 70 6.33 6.12 10.62
C TYR A 70 4.91 6.65 10.80
N LEU A 71 4.15 6.78 9.70
CA LEU A 71 2.77 7.27 9.74
C LEU A 71 1.90 6.46 10.70
N ILE A 72 1.94 5.12 10.58
CA ILE A 72 1.11 4.25 11.40
C ILE A 72 1.59 4.24 12.86
N SER A 73 2.89 4.19 13.13
CA SER A 73 3.40 4.25 14.50
C SER A 73 3.02 5.57 15.19
N ALA A 74 3.14 6.70 14.48
CA ALA A 74 2.79 8.01 15.03
C ALA A 74 1.27 8.15 15.29
N SER A 75 0.43 7.74 14.34
CA SER A 75 -1.03 7.80 14.49
C SER A 75 -1.56 6.79 15.52
N ARG A 76 -0.95 5.60 15.63
CA ARG A 76 -1.31 4.60 16.64
C ARG A 76 -1.05 5.09 18.07
N ARG A 77 -0.01 5.90 18.29
CA ARG A 77 0.30 6.51 19.60
C ARG A 77 -0.86 7.37 20.14
N VAL A 78 -1.66 7.93 19.23
CA VAL A 78 -2.85 8.74 19.52
C VAL A 78 -4.12 8.12 18.94
N ARG A 79 -4.20 6.79 18.97
CA ARG A 79 -5.24 6.02 18.27
C ARG A 79 -6.67 6.49 18.59
N ASP A 80 -6.98 6.74 19.85
CA ASP A 80 -8.35 7.11 20.26
C ASP A 80 -8.75 8.48 19.70
N GLU A 81 -7.84 9.44 19.71
CA GLU A 81 -8.07 10.75 19.08
C GLU A 81 -8.17 10.60 17.56
N PHE A 82 -7.30 9.79 16.95
CA PHE A 82 -7.28 9.58 15.50
C PHE A 82 -8.50 8.80 15.00
N ALA A 83 -9.09 7.95 15.81
CA ALA A 83 -10.35 7.24 15.53
C ALA A 83 -11.61 8.08 15.83
N SER A 84 -11.46 9.22 16.50
CA SER A 84 -12.58 10.10 16.84
C SER A 84 -12.97 10.94 15.63
N VAL A 85 -14.14 10.65 15.04
CA VAL A 85 -14.67 11.40 13.90
C VAL A 85 -14.90 12.88 14.24
N ALA A 86 -15.35 13.16 15.47
CA ALA A 86 -15.54 14.54 15.94
C ALA A 86 -14.21 15.30 16.07
N ALA A 87 -13.14 14.64 16.55
CA ALA A 87 -11.83 15.23 16.64
C ALA A 87 -11.24 15.47 15.23
N MET A 88 -11.35 14.50 14.33
CA MET A 88 -10.84 14.63 12.96
C MET A 88 -11.62 15.66 12.12
N ALA A 89 -12.89 15.91 12.44
CA ALA A 89 -13.66 16.96 11.77
C ALA A 89 -13.20 18.38 12.13
N GLN A 90 -12.46 18.54 13.22
CA GLN A 90 -12.05 19.85 13.76
C GLN A 90 -10.52 19.99 13.88
N ILE A 91 -9.76 18.95 13.49
CA ILE A 91 -8.31 18.99 13.59
C ILE A 91 -7.73 20.09 12.69
N ASP A 92 -6.73 20.81 13.19
CA ASP A 92 -5.96 21.77 12.41
C ASP A 92 -4.58 21.25 11.98
N ALA A 93 -3.91 22.00 11.13
CA ALA A 93 -2.60 21.64 10.61
C ALA A 93 -1.52 21.51 11.70
N GLY A 94 -1.56 22.39 12.69
CA GLY A 94 -0.61 22.36 13.82
C GLY A 94 -0.79 21.11 14.68
N ARG A 95 -2.04 20.76 14.99
CA ARG A 95 -2.35 19.55 15.76
C ARG A 95 -1.99 18.29 14.97
N LEU A 96 -2.32 18.22 13.67
CA LEU A 96 -1.96 17.10 12.81
C LEU A 96 -0.44 16.92 12.71
N ALA A 97 0.31 18.02 12.52
CA ALA A 97 1.77 17.99 12.52
C ALA A 97 2.33 17.50 13.86
N ALA A 98 1.77 17.94 14.98
CA ALA A 98 2.17 17.47 16.30
C ALA A 98 1.90 15.99 16.51
N MET A 99 0.73 15.49 16.15
CA MET A 99 0.38 14.07 16.25
C MET A 99 1.32 13.18 15.41
N LEU A 100 1.76 13.67 14.28
CA LEU A 100 2.66 12.99 13.35
C LEU A 100 4.11 13.49 13.46
N SER A 101 4.58 13.78 14.67
CA SER A 101 5.96 14.15 14.99
C SER A 101 6.51 13.27 16.11
N ASP A 102 7.82 13.34 16.37
CA ASP A 102 8.50 12.49 17.35
C ASP A 102 7.97 12.70 18.77
N ASP A 103 8.00 13.93 19.25
CA ASP A 103 7.64 14.28 20.64
C ASP A 103 6.39 15.18 20.73
N PHE A 104 5.46 15.05 19.79
CA PHE A 104 4.31 15.95 19.64
C PHE A 104 4.71 17.41 19.37
N ASP A 105 5.95 17.64 18.89
CA ASP A 105 6.43 18.96 18.49
C ASP A 105 6.23 19.17 16.98
N PRO A 106 5.34 20.06 16.53
CA PRO A 106 5.10 20.32 15.11
C PRO A 106 6.37 20.72 14.35
N ALA A 107 7.33 21.37 15.01
CA ALA A 107 8.60 21.78 14.40
C ALA A 107 9.51 20.59 14.04
N ARG A 108 9.27 19.43 14.62
CA ARG A 108 9.99 18.18 14.35
C ARG A 108 9.23 17.24 13.40
N SER A 109 8.08 17.65 12.91
CA SER A 109 7.30 16.85 11.98
C SER A 109 7.98 16.79 10.60
N THR A 110 8.05 15.60 10.03
CA THR A 110 8.48 15.37 8.65
C THR A 110 7.30 15.25 7.69
N VAL A 111 6.09 15.53 8.18
CA VAL A 111 4.85 15.44 7.38
C VAL A 111 4.85 16.54 6.34
N ASP A 112 4.85 16.14 5.08
CA ASP A 112 4.64 17.02 3.94
C ASP A 112 3.16 17.13 3.57
N ARG A 113 2.80 18.08 2.72
CA ARG A 113 1.44 18.26 2.18
C ARG A 113 0.37 18.28 3.27
N ILE A 114 0.62 19.00 4.34
CA ILE A 114 -0.21 18.99 5.54
C ILE A 114 -1.66 19.42 5.23
N GLU A 115 -1.85 20.43 4.38
CA GLU A 115 -3.17 20.95 4.01
C GLU A 115 -3.97 19.92 3.18
N GLU A 116 -3.30 19.20 2.27
CA GLU A 116 -3.90 18.12 1.50
C GLU A 116 -4.39 17.00 2.43
N ARG A 117 -3.53 16.55 3.36
CA ARG A 117 -3.90 15.50 4.33
C ARG A 117 -5.02 15.96 5.25
N LEU A 118 -4.99 17.21 5.68
CA LEU A 118 -6.04 17.82 6.50
C LEU A 118 -7.38 17.82 5.77
N GLY A 119 -7.40 18.26 4.51
CA GLY A 119 -8.59 18.22 3.66
C GLY A 119 -9.16 16.80 3.50
N GLN A 120 -8.29 15.78 3.39
CA GLN A 120 -8.72 14.39 3.32
C GLN A 120 -9.33 13.90 4.65
N LEU A 121 -8.74 14.23 5.81
CA LEU A 121 -9.32 13.89 7.12
C LEU A 121 -10.69 14.54 7.32
N HIS A 122 -10.81 15.82 7.00
CA HIS A 122 -12.09 16.54 7.08
C HIS A 122 -13.15 15.93 6.14
N ALA A 123 -12.76 15.49 4.93
CA ALA A 123 -13.68 14.86 3.99
C ALA A 123 -14.18 13.50 4.51
N VAL A 124 -13.28 12.67 5.07
CA VAL A 124 -13.68 11.41 5.73
C VAL A 124 -14.64 11.69 6.87
N ALA A 125 -14.28 12.60 7.78
CA ALA A 125 -15.10 12.92 8.94
C ALA A 125 -16.49 13.42 8.53
N ARG A 126 -16.57 14.33 7.55
CA ARG A 126 -17.83 14.87 7.04
C ARG A 126 -18.73 13.75 6.49
N VAL A 127 -18.22 12.89 5.63
CA VAL A 127 -19.00 11.80 5.04
C VAL A 127 -19.47 10.80 6.09
N LEU A 128 -18.60 10.45 7.06
CA LEU A 128 -18.99 9.55 8.15
C LEU A 128 -20.08 10.18 9.04
N LEU A 129 -20.00 11.47 9.37
CA LEU A 129 -21.02 12.16 10.16
C LEU A 129 -22.35 12.28 9.42
N GLU A 130 -22.32 12.69 8.15
CA GLU A 130 -23.52 12.95 7.36
C GLU A 130 -24.28 11.69 6.94
N GLN A 131 -23.57 10.58 6.66
CA GLN A 131 -24.16 9.41 6.04
C GLN A 131 -24.11 8.14 6.89
N TYR A 132 -23.23 8.09 7.91
CA TYR A 132 -22.93 6.86 8.66
C TYR A 132 -22.90 7.06 10.18
N GLU A 133 -23.55 8.10 10.71
CA GLU A 133 -23.63 8.39 12.16
C GLU A 133 -22.26 8.43 12.85
N GLY A 134 -21.23 8.89 12.14
CA GLY A 134 -19.85 8.94 12.63
C GLY A 134 -19.15 7.57 12.76
N GLN A 135 -19.64 6.53 12.07
CA GLN A 135 -19.12 5.18 12.21
C GLN A 135 -18.78 4.54 10.85
N ALA A 136 -17.53 4.24 10.59
CA ALA A 136 -17.12 3.50 9.40
C ALA A 136 -17.73 2.08 9.37
N MET A 137 -18.04 1.50 10.52
CA MET A 137 -18.77 0.24 10.62
C MET A 137 -20.16 0.31 9.99
N ASN A 138 -20.85 1.45 10.09
CA ASN A 138 -22.16 1.62 9.45
C ASN A 138 -22.07 1.64 7.92
N LEU A 139 -20.98 2.19 7.36
CA LEU A 139 -20.71 2.09 5.92
C LEU A 139 -20.60 0.62 5.49
N TYR A 140 -19.82 -0.18 6.22
CA TYR A 140 -19.67 -1.61 5.98
C TYR A 140 -21.00 -2.37 6.11
N CYS A 141 -21.75 -2.15 7.18
CA CYS A 141 -23.04 -2.79 7.41
C CYS A 141 -24.06 -2.48 6.29
N GLN A 142 -24.13 -1.20 5.88
CA GLN A 142 -25.01 -0.80 4.77
C GLN A 142 -24.58 -1.37 3.41
N ALA A 143 -23.28 -1.68 3.23
CA ALA A 143 -22.79 -2.36 2.04
C ALA A 143 -23.05 -3.89 2.09
N GLY A 144 -23.49 -4.43 3.22
CA GLY A 144 -23.67 -5.87 3.44
C GLY A 144 -22.37 -6.66 3.30
N GLY A 145 -21.22 -6.05 3.62
CA GLY A 145 -19.90 -6.66 3.50
C GLY A 145 -19.40 -6.85 2.07
N ARG A 146 -20.11 -6.32 1.05
CA ARG A 146 -19.71 -6.49 -0.37
C ARG A 146 -18.78 -5.37 -0.81
N ILE A 147 -17.69 -5.75 -1.46
CA ILE A 147 -16.70 -4.83 -2.05
C ILE A 147 -17.31 -4.08 -3.23
N LEU A 148 -17.90 -4.85 -4.18
CA LEU A 148 -18.41 -4.35 -5.45
C LEU A 148 -19.95 -4.40 -5.53
N GLY A 149 -20.48 -3.81 -6.61
CA GLY A 149 -21.91 -3.76 -6.91
C GLY A 149 -22.59 -2.51 -6.39
N GLU A 150 -23.90 -2.43 -6.66
CA GLU A 150 -24.73 -1.30 -6.21
C GLU A 150 -24.76 -1.24 -4.68
N GLY A 151 -24.41 -0.09 -4.13
CA GLY A 151 -24.28 0.11 -2.68
C GLY A 151 -23.11 -0.61 -2.01
N GLY A 152 -22.19 -1.20 -2.78
CA GLY A 152 -20.98 -1.84 -2.25
C GLY A 152 -20.00 -0.85 -1.59
N ILE A 153 -19.01 -1.39 -0.86
CA ILE A 153 -18.05 -0.60 -0.05
C ILE A 153 -17.33 0.43 -0.93
N PHE A 154 -16.83 0.04 -2.12
CA PHE A 154 -16.09 0.96 -2.98
C PHE A 154 -16.95 2.09 -3.52
N GLN A 155 -18.21 1.81 -3.87
CA GLN A 155 -19.12 2.85 -4.33
C GLN A 155 -19.42 3.85 -3.19
N ARG A 156 -19.54 3.39 -1.95
CA ARG A 156 -19.74 4.25 -0.78
C ARG A 156 -18.50 5.05 -0.43
N LEU A 157 -17.32 4.44 -0.47
CA LEU A 157 -16.05 5.12 -0.25
C LEU A 157 -15.74 6.18 -1.31
N ALA A 158 -16.24 6.03 -2.53
CA ALA A 158 -16.06 7.01 -3.61
C ALA A 158 -16.70 8.39 -3.32
N ALA A 159 -17.56 8.50 -2.31
CA ALA A 159 -18.02 9.80 -1.80
C ALA A 159 -16.92 10.59 -1.07
N ILE A 160 -15.79 9.95 -0.73
CA ILE A 160 -14.66 10.53 -0.01
C ILE A 160 -13.50 10.71 -1.01
N PRO A 161 -13.00 11.93 -1.25
CA PRO A 161 -11.96 12.20 -2.26
C PRO A 161 -10.72 11.31 -2.13
N ALA A 162 -10.28 11.01 -0.90
CA ALA A 162 -9.14 10.14 -0.64
C ALA A 162 -9.27 8.73 -1.25
N TYR A 163 -10.49 8.26 -1.52
CA TYR A 163 -10.81 6.91 -2.01
C TYR A 163 -11.31 6.87 -3.45
N THR A 164 -11.13 7.95 -4.23
CA THR A 164 -11.60 8.04 -5.63
C THR A 164 -10.59 7.53 -6.67
N ASP A 165 -9.52 6.87 -6.25
CA ASP A 165 -8.56 6.25 -7.17
C ASP A 165 -9.26 5.29 -8.15
N PRO A 166 -9.04 5.40 -9.48
CA PRO A 166 -9.65 4.51 -10.46
C PRO A 166 -9.36 3.01 -10.28
N LEU A 167 -8.26 2.66 -9.60
CA LEU A 167 -7.95 1.28 -9.21
C LEU A 167 -8.22 1.01 -7.73
N ASN A 168 -8.87 1.93 -7.04
CA ASN A 168 -9.28 1.79 -5.63
C ASN A 168 -8.13 1.45 -4.66
N LYS A 169 -6.90 1.92 -4.90
CA LYS A 169 -5.72 1.53 -4.08
C LYS A 169 -5.95 1.68 -2.59
N LYS A 170 -6.39 2.86 -2.14
CA LYS A 170 -6.64 3.11 -0.72
C LYS A 170 -7.86 2.33 -0.20
N ALA A 171 -8.89 2.16 -1.02
CA ALA A 171 -10.07 1.36 -0.67
C ALA A 171 -9.73 -0.14 -0.54
N GLN A 172 -8.91 -0.68 -1.46
CA GLN A 172 -8.38 -2.05 -1.37
C GLN A 172 -7.58 -2.24 -0.07
N LEU A 173 -6.70 -1.28 0.26
CA LEU A 173 -5.90 -1.33 1.48
C LEU A 173 -6.76 -1.30 2.75
N LEU A 174 -7.78 -0.42 2.78
CA LEU A 174 -8.71 -0.31 3.91
C LEU A 174 -9.47 -1.62 4.13
N VAL A 175 -10.07 -2.12 3.06
CA VAL A 175 -10.87 -3.35 3.11
C VAL A 175 -10.02 -4.55 3.48
N GLY A 176 -8.85 -4.72 2.84
CA GLY A 176 -7.93 -5.83 3.15
C GLY A 176 -7.40 -5.80 4.58
N GLN A 177 -7.10 -4.60 5.11
CA GLN A 177 -6.64 -4.43 6.48
C GLN A 177 -7.74 -4.78 7.51
N LEU A 178 -8.97 -4.34 7.26
CA LEU A 178 -10.10 -4.59 8.17
C LEU A 178 -10.65 -6.02 8.06
N ASP A 179 -10.60 -6.64 6.89
CA ASP A 179 -10.91 -8.06 6.73
C ASP A 179 -9.90 -8.95 7.47
N ALA A 180 -8.61 -8.70 7.28
CA ALA A 180 -7.55 -9.45 7.97
C ALA A 180 -7.61 -9.28 9.50
N ALA A 181 -8.11 -8.14 10.00
CA ALA A 181 -8.36 -7.90 11.42
C ALA A 181 -9.67 -8.53 11.94
N GLY A 182 -10.47 -9.14 11.06
CA GLY A 182 -11.80 -9.66 11.41
C GLY A 182 -12.85 -8.59 11.71
N VAL A 183 -12.57 -7.32 11.36
CA VAL A 183 -13.49 -6.18 11.60
C VAL A 183 -14.52 -6.08 10.50
N TRP A 184 -14.12 -6.29 9.24
CA TRP A 184 -15.00 -6.25 8.06
C TRP A 184 -14.93 -7.57 7.27
N PRO A 185 -15.49 -8.68 7.78
CA PRO A 185 -15.55 -9.94 7.01
C PRO A 185 -16.24 -9.74 5.66
N LEU A 186 -15.57 -10.11 4.57
CA LEU A 186 -16.05 -9.85 3.22
C LEU A 186 -17.08 -10.88 2.75
N ALA A 187 -18.15 -10.41 2.11
CA ALA A 187 -19.15 -11.26 1.47
C ALA A 187 -18.74 -11.69 0.05
N ASP A 188 -17.82 -10.96 -0.59
CA ASP A 188 -17.31 -11.19 -1.94
C ASP A 188 -15.78 -11.03 -2.00
N PRO A 189 -15.01 -11.81 -1.18
CA PRO A 189 -13.55 -11.66 -1.03
C PRO A 189 -12.78 -11.86 -2.35
N GLU A 190 -13.34 -12.54 -3.33
CA GLU A 190 -12.79 -12.71 -4.68
C GLU A 190 -12.65 -11.39 -5.45
N ASN A 191 -13.30 -10.32 -5.00
CA ASN A 191 -13.19 -8.97 -5.58
C ASN A 191 -12.09 -8.12 -4.96
N LEU A 192 -11.43 -8.61 -3.89
CA LEU A 192 -10.24 -7.96 -3.36
C LEU A 192 -9.08 -8.07 -4.36
N ARG A 193 -8.34 -6.98 -4.53
CA ARG A 193 -7.17 -6.88 -5.42
C ARG A 193 -5.98 -6.28 -4.68
N VAL A 194 -4.81 -6.46 -5.27
CA VAL A 194 -3.56 -5.87 -4.77
C VAL A 194 -3.64 -4.34 -4.77
N CYS A 195 -3.11 -3.73 -3.74
CA CYS A 195 -3.00 -2.27 -3.61
C CYS A 195 -2.01 -1.72 -4.65
N MET A 196 -2.54 -1.23 -5.77
CA MET A 196 -1.71 -0.85 -6.92
C MET A 196 -1.01 0.49 -6.68
N ASP A 197 0.19 0.42 -6.10
CA ASP A 197 1.06 1.55 -5.81
C ASP A 197 2.37 1.51 -6.62
N TYR A 198 3.25 2.46 -6.36
CA TYR A 198 4.56 2.54 -7.01
C TYR A 198 5.50 1.37 -6.67
N HIS A 199 5.35 0.71 -5.52
CA HIS A 199 6.14 -0.49 -5.19
C HIS A 199 5.71 -1.67 -6.06
N ALA A 200 4.40 -1.93 -6.15
CA ALA A 200 3.85 -3.00 -6.97
C ALA A 200 4.21 -2.81 -8.46
N MET A 201 4.06 -1.59 -9.00
CA MET A 201 4.44 -1.28 -10.38
C MET A 201 5.90 -1.57 -10.65
N ARG A 202 6.82 -1.05 -9.80
CA ARG A 202 8.26 -1.24 -9.99
C ARG A 202 8.68 -2.70 -9.91
N VAL A 203 8.18 -3.44 -8.92
CA VAL A 203 8.45 -4.87 -8.77
C VAL A 203 7.93 -5.64 -9.98
N ALA A 204 6.70 -5.38 -10.44
CA ALA A 204 6.11 -6.05 -11.59
C ALA A 204 6.92 -5.84 -12.88
N LEU A 205 7.31 -4.60 -13.16
CA LEU A 205 8.13 -4.26 -14.33
C LEU A 205 9.50 -4.94 -14.27
N ARG A 206 10.19 -4.88 -13.12
CA ARG A 206 11.51 -5.48 -12.94
C ARG A 206 11.49 -7.01 -12.95
N THR A 207 10.43 -7.61 -12.41
CA THR A 207 10.29 -9.09 -12.46
C THR A 207 9.96 -9.58 -13.85
N GLY A 208 9.41 -8.73 -14.71
CA GLY A 208 8.99 -9.05 -16.06
C GLY A 208 7.66 -9.80 -16.14
N ILE A 209 6.82 -9.75 -15.08
CA ILE A 209 5.43 -10.24 -15.14
C ILE A 209 4.56 -9.34 -16.04
N VAL A 210 5.02 -8.10 -16.27
CA VAL A 210 4.47 -7.19 -17.28
C VAL A 210 5.58 -6.86 -18.28
N GLU A 211 5.26 -6.91 -19.56
CA GLU A 211 6.14 -6.52 -20.65
C GLU A 211 5.65 -5.22 -21.30
N VAL A 212 6.60 -4.33 -21.57
CA VAL A 212 6.36 -3.07 -22.26
C VAL A 212 7.03 -3.18 -23.62
N THR A 213 6.26 -3.07 -24.72
CA THR A 213 6.76 -3.15 -26.09
C THR A 213 6.78 -1.79 -26.79
N ASP A 214 6.16 -0.77 -26.21
CA ASP A 214 6.20 0.60 -26.72
C ASP A 214 7.56 1.24 -26.43
N PRO A 215 8.32 1.68 -27.48
CA PRO A 215 9.66 2.23 -27.28
C PRO A 215 9.69 3.53 -26.47
N GLY A 216 8.68 4.39 -26.63
CA GLY A 216 8.58 5.65 -25.89
C GLY A 216 8.36 5.41 -24.40
N LEU A 217 7.45 4.49 -24.06
CA LEU A 217 7.19 4.11 -22.69
C LEU A 217 8.39 3.38 -22.05
N LEU A 218 9.09 2.53 -22.79
CA LEU A 218 10.34 1.90 -22.31
C LEU A 218 11.37 2.93 -21.86
N ILE A 219 11.57 3.97 -22.69
CA ILE A 219 12.49 5.07 -22.37
C ILE A 219 11.99 5.83 -21.13
N ALA A 220 10.71 6.20 -21.10
CA ALA A 220 10.13 6.95 -20.01
C ALA A 220 10.28 6.21 -18.66
N LEU A 221 9.97 4.91 -18.61
CA LEU A 221 10.08 4.09 -17.42
C LEU A 221 11.54 3.88 -16.94
N ARG A 222 12.50 3.83 -17.85
CA ARG A 222 13.94 3.70 -17.50
C ARG A 222 14.56 5.01 -17.04
N GLN A 223 14.08 6.14 -17.57
CA GLN A 223 14.59 7.47 -17.25
C GLN A 223 13.80 8.21 -16.17
N LYS A 224 12.77 7.58 -15.59
CA LYS A 224 11.81 8.24 -14.67
C LYS A 224 11.17 9.49 -15.29
N ALA A 225 10.99 9.51 -16.60
CA ALA A 225 10.33 10.62 -17.26
C ALA A 225 8.84 10.67 -16.89
N GLN A 226 8.29 11.87 -16.82
CA GLN A 226 6.87 12.06 -16.55
C GLN A 226 6.01 11.43 -17.64
N VAL A 227 4.93 10.78 -17.25
CA VAL A 227 3.93 10.20 -18.16
C VAL A 227 2.55 10.80 -17.87
N SER A 228 1.61 10.62 -18.81
CA SER A 228 0.23 11.04 -18.59
C SER A 228 -0.52 10.10 -17.62
N ASP A 229 -1.64 10.58 -17.08
CA ASP A 229 -2.49 9.77 -16.21
C ASP A 229 -3.05 8.55 -16.94
N GLU A 230 -3.37 8.66 -18.24
CA GLU A 230 -3.84 7.53 -19.05
C GLU A 230 -2.79 6.43 -19.16
N ILE A 231 -1.53 6.80 -19.38
CA ILE A 231 -0.40 5.85 -19.41
C ILE A 231 -0.21 5.22 -18.03
N ASN A 232 -0.22 6.04 -16.98
CA ASN A 232 -0.13 5.54 -15.61
C ASN A 232 -1.25 4.53 -15.30
N HIS A 233 -2.48 4.84 -15.64
CA HIS A 233 -3.62 3.94 -15.44
C HIS A 233 -3.47 2.65 -16.25
N ALA A 234 -2.99 2.73 -17.50
CA ALA A 234 -2.76 1.55 -18.33
C ALA A 234 -1.67 0.63 -17.73
N VAL A 235 -0.56 1.20 -17.24
CA VAL A 235 0.50 0.44 -16.56
C VAL A 235 -0.05 -0.20 -15.30
N ARG A 236 -0.72 0.55 -14.42
CA ARG A 236 -1.28 0.03 -13.18
C ARG A 236 -2.29 -1.09 -13.41
N ARG A 237 -3.14 -0.98 -14.42
CA ARG A 237 -4.11 -2.02 -14.78
C ARG A 237 -3.42 -3.30 -15.23
N ALA A 238 -2.46 -3.20 -16.16
CA ALA A 238 -1.70 -4.36 -16.61
C ALA A 238 -0.93 -5.03 -15.46
N VAL A 239 -0.39 -4.24 -14.52
CA VAL A 239 0.30 -4.76 -13.33
C VAL A 239 -0.71 -5.45 -12.40
N SER A 240 -1.90 -4.89 -12.20
CA SER A 240 -2.96 -5.53 -11.40
C SER A 240 -3.35 -6.90 -11.97
N ASP A 241 -3.58 -6.95 -13.28
CA ASP A 241 -3.92 -8.20 -13.98
C ASP A 241 -2.79 -9.24 -13.87
N ALA A 242 -1.53 -8.81 -13.97
CA ALA A 242 -0.38 -9.68 -13.78
C ALA A 242 -0.24 -10.20 -12.34
N CYS A 243 -0.51 -9.36 -11.34
CA CYS A 243 -0.52 -9.75 -9.93
C CYS A 243 -1.59 -10.82 -9.67
N ASP A 244 -2.80 -10.68 -10.23
CA ASP A 244 -3.86 -11.68 -10.13
C ASP A 244 -3.40 -13.05 -10.69
N ARG A 245 -2.67 -13.06 -11.83
CA ARG A 245 -2.07 -14.29 -12.37
C ARG A 245 -1.03 -14.90 -11.43
N VAL A 246 -0.16 -14.08 -10.85
CA VAL A 246 0.83 -14.57 -9.87
C VAL A 246 0.13 -15.18 -8.65
N ILE A 247 -0.92 -14.55 -8.12
CA ILE A 247 -1.72 -15.05 -7.00
C ILE A 247 -2.32 -16.42 -7.33
N VAL A 248 -2.96 -16.56 -8.48
CA VAL A 248 -3.52 -17.85 -8.94
C VAL A 248 -2.43 -18.92 -9.01
N HIS A 249 -1.25 -18.61 -9.53
CA HIS A 249 -0.15 -19.58 -9.63
C HIS A 249 0.54 -19.86 -8.30
N SER A 250 0.52 -18.94 -7.36
CA SER A 250 1.13 -19.12 -6.04
C SER A 250 0.20 -19.83 -5.05
N GLY A 251 -1.10 -19.59 -5.14
CA GLY A 251 -2.09 -20.08 -4.19
C GLY A 251 -2.11 -19.33 -2.86
N VAL A 252 -1.40 -18.19 -2.76
CA VAL A 252 -1.46 -17.30 -1.59
C VAL A 252 -2.68 -16.39 -1.67
N SER A 253 -3.13 -15.84 -0.54
CA SER A 253 -4.20 -14.84 -0.54
C SER A 253 -3.74 -13.51 -1.15
N VAL A 254 -4.71 -12.67 -1.56
CA VAL A 254 -4.44 -11.32 -2.05
C VAL A 254 -3.71 -10.49 -1.00
N PHE A 255 -4.13 -10.60 0.27
CA PHE A 255 -3.52 -9.86 1.38
C PHE A 255 -2.06 -10.25 1.61
N GLU A 256 -1.73 -11.56 1.61
CA GLU A 256 -0.35 -12.04 1.73
C GLU A 256 0.51 -11.57 0.55
N PHE A 257 -0.03 -11.65 -0.68
CA PHE A 257 0.69 -11.18 -1.86
C PHE A 257 0.93 -9.67 -1.82
N ASP A 258 -0.05 -8.88 -1.41
CA ASP A 258 0.07 -7.42 -1.28
C ASP A 258 1.18 -7.04 -0.30
N LYS A 259 1.20 -7.66 0.88
CA LYS A 259 2.27 -7.49 1.86
C LYS A 259 3.64 -7.92 1.31
N TRP A 260 3.70 -9.06 0.65
CA TRP A 260 4.92 -9.58 0.05
C TRP A 260 5.51 -8.63 -0.99
N ILE A 261 4.72 -8.18 -1.97
CA ILE A 261 5.20 -7.31 -3.06
C ILE A 261 5.63 -5.94 -2.54
N TRP A 262 4.89 -5.42 -1.56
CA TRP A 262 5.21 -4.16 -0.92
C TRP A 262 6.52 -4.21 -0.13
N HIS A 263 6.72 -5.23 0.71
CA HIS A 263 7.98 -5.42 1.44
C HIS A 263 9.16 -5.66 0.51
N LEU A 264 8.97 -6.42 -0.57
CA LEU A 264 10.00 -6.60 -1.59
C LEU A 264 10.37 -5.27 -2.27
N GLY A 265 9.35 -4.45 -2.58
CA GLY A 265 9.50 -3.15 -3.23
C GLY A 265 10.21 -2.11 -2.38
N ARG A 266 10.10 -2.19 -1.06
CA ARG A 266 10.77 -1.25 -0.13
C ARG A 266 12.11 -1.74 0.41
N SER A 267 12.48 -3.00 0.17
CA SER A 267 13.71 -3.60 0.71
C SER A 267 14.69 -4.03 -0.39
N CYS A 268 14.34 -5.03 -1.19
CA CYS A 268 15.23 -5.58 -2.21
C CYS A 268 15.13 -4.81 -3.54
N CYS A 269 13.93 -4.35 -3.89
CA CYS A 269 13.62 -3.69 -5.16
C CYS A 269 13.36 -2.19 -4.96
N PHE A 270 14.39 -1.47 -4.52
CA PHE A 270 14.32 -0.08 -4.04
C PHE A 270 13.70 0.92 -5.03
N TYR A 271 13.19 2.03 -4.48
CA TYR A 271 12.60 3.15 -5.22
C TYR A 271 13.56 4.34 -5.45
N ASP A 272 14.66 4.41 -4.70
CA ASP A 272 15.61 5.54 -4.70
C ASP A 272 16.96 5.19 -5.35
N HIS A 273 17.27 3.91 -5.47
CA HIS A 273 18.50 3.44 -6.11
C HIS A 273 18.29 2.10 -6.83
N GLU A 274 19.25 1.72 -7.65
CA GLU A 274 19.24 0.47 -8.39
C GLU A 274 19.23 -0.74 -7.44
N PRO A 275 18.41 -1.76 -7.71
CA PRO A 275 18.32 -2.93 -6.83
C PRO A 275 19.63 -3.73 -6.79
N ILE A 276 19.93 -4.30 -5.63
CA ILE A 276 21.06 -5.20 -5.43
C ILE A 276 20.58 -6.63 -5.73
N CYS A 277 20.83 -7.12 -6.95
CA CYS A 277 20.46 -8.47 -7.38
C CYS A 277 21.44 -9.01 -8.42
N GLY A 278 21.26 -10.26 -8.80
CA GLY A 278 22.19 -10.95 -9.71
C GLY A 278 23.54 -11.24 -9.00
N PRO A 279 24.69 -10.83 -9.57
CA PRO A 279 25.99 -11.17 -9.02
C PRO A 279 26.33 -10.47 -7.70
N ARG A 280 25.68 -9.34 -7.40
CA ARG A 280 25.93 -8.55 -6.17
C ARG A 280 25.27 -9.18 -4.95
N THR A 281 25.86 -8.97 -3.76
CA THR A 281 25.34 -9.41 -2.48
C THR A 281 24.87 -8.21 -1.65
N CYS A 282 23.68 -8.30 -1.09
CA CYS A 282 23.13 -7.31 -0.18
C CYS A 282 23.73 -7.45 1.21
N HIS A 283 24.12 -6.34 1.83
CA HIS A 283 24.66 -6.28 3.19
C HIS A 283 23.73 -5.54 4.17
N LYS A 284 22.48 -5.30 3.78
CA LYS A 284 21.50 -4.55 4.59
C LYS A 284 20.59 -5.45 5.45
N MET A 285 21.04 -6.65 5.83
CA MET A 285 20.22 -7.63 6.55
C MET A 285 19.69 -7.08 7.88
N ASP A 286 20.48 -6.31 8.61
CA ASP A 286 20.09 -5.77 9.93
C ASP A 286 18.92 -4.78 9.89
N ILE A 287 18.73 -4.10 8.75
CA ILE A 287 17.68 -3.09 8.55
C ILE A 287 16.62 -3.53 7.53
N CYS A 288 16.71 -4.75 7.03
CA CYS A 288 15.83 -5.25 5.99
C CYS A 288 14.42 -5.54 6.54
N THR A 289 13.42 -4.79 6.09
CA THR A 289 12.03 -5.02 6.48
C THR A 289 11.43 -6.27 5.83
N TYR A 290 11.97 -6.71 4.69
CA TYR A 290 11.49 -7.91 4.01
C TYR A 290 11.67 -9.17 4.85
N ILE A 291 12.86 -9.42 5.40
CA ILE A 291 13.13 -10.62 6.22
C ILE A 291 12.44 -10.59 7.59
N ARG A 292 11.89 -9.45 7.99
CA ARG A 292 11.05 -9.34 9.20
C ARG A 292 9.60 -9.69 8.93
N ALA A 293 9.15 -9.46 7.69
CA ALA A 293 7.76 -9.65 7.28
C ALA A 293 7.53 -10.95 6.51
N VAL A 294 8.60 -11.55 5.98
CA VAL A 294 8.54 -12.77 5.17
C VAL A 294 9.53 -13.77 5.73
N ASP A 295 9.08 -15.00 5.99
CA ASP A 295 9.95 -16.09 6.39
C ASP A 295 10.83 -16.50 5.20
N TYR A 296 11.99 -15.88 5.14
CA TYR A 296 12.98 -16.07 4.09
C TYR A 296 14.40 -16.08 4.66
N ALA A 297 15.08 -17.19 4.53
CA ALA A 297 16.49 -17.34 4.91
C ALA A 297 17.40 -16.56 3.94
N CYS A 298 17.59 -15.27 4.22
CA CYS A 298 18.33 -14.36 3.36
C CYS A 298 19.83 -14.60 3.42
N SER A 299 20.42 -15.00 2.29
CA SER A 299 21.87 -15.11 2.09
C SER A 299 22.49 -13.84 1.45
N GLY A 300 21.85 -12.69 1.58
CA GLY A 300 22.23 -11.47 0.87
C GLY A 300 21.73 -11.44 -0.58
N LYS A 301 20.83 -12.35 -0.95
CA LYS A 301 20.21 -12.41 -2.28
C LYS A 301 18.72 -12.13 -2.17
N CYS A 302 18.15 -11.56 -3.23
CA CYS A 302 16.70 -11.39 -3.34
C CYS A 302 16.02 -12.77 -3.41
N SER A 303 14.84 -12.91 -2.79
CA SER A 303 14.05 -14.16 -2.82
C SER A 303 13.65 -14.58 -4.25
N LEU A 304 13.65 -13.64 -5.19
CA LEU A 304 13.38 -13.87 -6.62
C LEU A 304 14.64 -14.01 -7.47
N ASP A 305 15.84 -14.06 -6.87
CA ASP A 305 17.06 -14.18 -7.65
C ASP A 305 17.02 -15.43 -8.55
N GLY A 306 17.45 -15.27 -9.79
CA GLY A 306 17.36 -16.30 -10.83
C GLY A 306 15.97 -16.51 -11.46
N ALA A 307 14.87 -16.13 -10.83
CA ALA A 307 13.53 -16.16 -11.41
C ALA A 307 13.12 -14.80 -12.01
N CYS A 308 13.45 -13.71 -11.31
CA CYS A 308 13.20 -12.34 -11.75
C CYS A 308 14.04 -12.00 -12.99
N LYS A 309 13.41 -11.42 -14.03
CA LYS A 309 14.15 -10.96 -15.22
C LYS A 309 15.23 -9.94 -14.84
N GLY A 310 14.93 -8.96 -13.97
CA GLY A 310 15.90 -7.97 -13.52
C GLY A 310 17.11 -8.52 -12.75
N SER A 311 17.06 -9.76 -12.26
CA SER A 311 18.24 -10.41 -11.69
C SER A 311 19.20 -10.97 -12.73
N ARG A 312 18.77 -11.09 -13.98
CA ARG A 312 19.50 -11.71 -15.11
C ARG A 312 19.74 -10.76 -16.28
N ASP A 313 18.97 -9.68 -16.36
CA ASP A 313 18.99 -8.72 -17.45
C ASP A 313 18.90 -7.29 -16.91
N ASP A 314 19.96 -6.50 -17.11
CA ASP A 314 20.06 -5.13 -16.66
C ASP A 314 19.02 -4.21 -17.32
N ALA A 315 18.50 -4.56 -18.50
CA ALA A 315 17.44 -3.81 -19.13
C ALA A 315 16.13 -3.84 -18.36
N TYR A 316 15.82 -4.94 -17.66
CA TYR A 316 14.68 -5.05 -16.74
C TYR A 316 14.98 -4.44 -15.37
N LYS A 317 16.20 -4.56 -14.87
CA LYS A 317 16.64 -3.95 -13.63
C LYS A 317 16.50 -2.43 -13.64
N ALA A 318 16.71 -1.82 -14.80
CA ALA A 318 16.64 -0.37 -15.01
C ALA A 318 15.20 0.21 -14.97
N PHE A 319 14.16 -0.61 -14.91
CA PHE A 319 12.79 -0.09 -14.84
C PHE A 319 12.48 0.58 -13.49
N TRP A 320 11.72 1.66 -13.60
CA TRP A 320 11.09 2.36 -12.50
C TRP A 320 9.57 2.36 -12.68
N GLU A 321 8.86 2.66 -11.61
CA GLU A 321 7.44 2.97 -11.67
C GLU A 321 7.16 4.19 -12.54
N THR A 322 5.91 4.37 -12.94
CA THR A 322 5.47 5.59 -13.65
C THR A 322 5.69 6.84 -12.78
N ASN A 323 6.21 7.88 -13.38
CA ASN A 323 6.41 9.17 -12.72
C ASN A 323 5.20 10.07 -13.01
N VAL A 324 4.32 10.18 -12.04
CA VAL A 324 3.13 11.05 -12.07
C VAL A 324 2.97 11.75 -10.73
N TYR A 325 2.31 12.91 -10.73
CA TYR A 325 1.80 13.50 -9.51
C TYR A 325 0.43 12.89 -9.21
N THR A 326 0.23 12.35 -8.01
CA THR A 326 -1.05 11.77 -7.60
C THR A 326 -1.26 11.86 -6.09
N GLU A 327 -2.50 11.97 -5.64
CA GLU A 327 -2.90 11.90 -4.23
C GLU A 327 -3.30 10.48 -3.81
N PHE A 328 -3.24 9.53 -4.70
CA PHE A 328 -3.77 8.19 -4.47
C PHE A 328 -2.76 7.24 -3.82
N TYR A 329 -1.43 7.48 -4.00
CA TYR A 329 -0.40 6.58 -3.46
C TYR A 329 0.99 7.21 -3.31
#